data_68f769de75429c18c6a08ed849b16a63
#
_entry.id   68f769de75429c18c6a08ed849b16a63
#
_cell.length_a   1.000
_cell.length_b   1.000
_cell.length_c   1.000
_cell.angle_alpha   90.00
_cell.angle_beta   90.00
_cell.angle_gamma   90.00
#
_symmetry.space_group_name_H-M   'P 1'
#
loop_
_entity.id
_entity.type
_entity.pdbx_description
1 polymer ?
#
loop_
_entity_poly.entity_id
_entity_poly.type
_entity_poly.pdbx_seq_one_letter_code
_entity_poly.pdbx_strand_id
1 'polypeptide(L)'
;MKIIHSFPRPVREIFHQWIPISDGCRLAARIWLPHDAEDNPVPAILEYIPYRKNDLTAERDVQHHPYIAGHGYACVRVDLRGSGESEGVLQDEYLQQELDDGLEIIRWLTEQPWCTGHVGMIGISWGGFNGLQIAALQPPALKAVVTLCSTDDRYADDIHHMGGCLLGDNLSWASTMFSHNSCAPDPRVVGDAWRQMWMDRLEGSGLWLAKWLKHQRPDDYWKHGSVCENYARIQCPVMAVSGWADGYSNAVFRLLANLRVPRKGLIGPWSHLYPHLGRPGPAINFLQEILRWWDQWLKGEQTGIMGEPMLRVWMQESVPPTTSYNHRPGRWVVEDEWPTPRLQHRAYHLGFSWLGPEEGIQDE
;
A
#
# COMPACT_ATOMS: atom_id res chain seq x y z
N MET A 1 19.81 -9.05 7.71
CA MET A 1 18.75 -8.49 8.59
C MET A 1 18.94 -9.06 9.99
N LYS A 2 18.84 -8.22 11.04
CA LYS A 2 18.91 -8.69 12.44
C LYS A 2 17.48 -8.98 12.92
N ILE A 3 17.25 -10.21 13.38
CA ILE A 3 15.97 -10.59 13.99
C ILE A 3 15.98 -10.12 15.45
N ILE A 4 14.92 -9.41 15.86
CA ILE A 4 14.74 -8.88 17.21
C ILE A 4 13.59 -9.63 17.85
N HIS A 5 13.83 -10.19 19.03
CA HIS A 5 12.84 -10.97 19.80
C HIS A 5 12.37 -10.27 21.09
N SER A 6 12.99 -9.14 21.45
CA SER A 6 12.57 -8.33 22.60
C SER A 6 12.30 -6.90 22.17
N PHE A 7 11.20 -6.35 22.64
CA PHE A 7 10.73 -5.02 22.31
C PHE A 7 10.71 -4.13 23.56
N PRO A 8 10.73 -2.79 23.41
CA PRO A 8 10.60 -1.87 24.54
C PRO A 8 9.35 -2.08 25.38
N ARG A 9 8.23 -2.43 24.74
CA ARG A 9 6.97 -2.79 25.42
C ARG A 9 6.60 -4.23 25.09
N PRO A 10 6.23 -5.07 26.05
CA PRO A 10 5.70 -6.41 25.78
C PRO A 10 4.46 -6.33 24.91
N VAL A 11 4.34 -7.22 23.92
CA VAL A 11 3.25 -7.24 22.93
C VAL A 11 2.32 -8.41 23.22
N ARG A 12 1.02 -8.16 23.20
CA ARG A 12 -0.01 -9.19 23.12
C ARG A 12 -0.68 -9.19 21.75
N GLU A 13 -1.19 -10.34 21.37
CA GLU A 13 -1.90 -10.54 20.13
C GLU A 13 -3.36 -10.91 20.40
N ILE A 14 -4.27 -10.27 19.66
CA ILE A 14 -5.68 -10.67 19.56
C ILE A 14 -5.82 -11.29 18.16
N PHE A 15 -5.84 -12.63 18.12
CA PHE A 15 -5.86 -13.40 16.87
C PHE A 15 -7.09 -13.13 16.03
N HIS A 16 -8.23 -12.84 16.65
CA HIS A 16 -9.47 -12.52 15.96
C HIS A 16 -10.30 -11.51 16.76
N GLN A 17 -10.71 -10.45 16.06
CA GLN A 17 -11.61 -9.41 16.56
C GLN A 17 -12.63 -9.08 15.46
N TRP A 18 -13.90 -9.12 15.79
CA TRP A 18 -14.94 -8.59 14.91
C TRP A 18 -15.02 -7.07 15.01
N ILE A 19 -15.05 -6.40 13.86
CA ILE A 19 -15.36 -4.99 13.69
C ILE A 19 -16.77 -4.90 13.11
N PRO A 20 -17.77 -4.44 13.86
CA PRO A 20 -19.13 -4.26 13.34
C PRO A 20 -19.18 -3.05 12.40
N ILE A 21 -19.82 -3.22 11.25
CA ILE A 21 -20.12 -2.17 10.29
C ILE A 21 -21.60 -1.79 10.40
N SER A 22 -21.94 -0.54 10.08
CA SER A 22 -23.27 0.01 10.30
C SER A 22 -24.40 -0.69 9.56
N ASP A 23 -24.09 -1.37 8.45
CA ASP A 23 -25.05 -2.18 7.68
C ASP A 23 -25.26 -3.60 8.24
N GLY A 24 -24.63 -3.93 9.37
CA GLY A 24 -24.71 -5.23 10.03
C GLY A 24 -23.64 -6.24 9.62
N CYS A 25 -22.82 -5.95 8.61
CA CYS A 25 -21.66 -6.76 8.25
C CYS A 25 -20.58 -6.69 9.32
N ARG A 26 -19.85 -7.78 9.53
CA ARG A 26 -18.71 -7.82 10.45
C ARG A 26 -17.42 -8.09 9.68
N LEU A 27 -16.43 -7.25 9.92
CA LEU A 27 -15.09 -7.45 9.34
C LEU A 27 -14.16 -8.09 10.37
N ALA A 28 -13.30 -8.96 9.89
CA ALA A 28 -12.38 -9.74 10.73
C ALA A 28 -11.02 -9.04 10.83
N ALA A 29 -10.61 -8.73 12.05
CA ALA A 29 -9.32 -8.13 12.35
C ALA A 29 -8.41 -9.08 13.15
N ARG A 30 -7.10 -8.85 13.05
CA ARG A 30 -6.04 -9.38 13.91
C ARG A 30 -5.26 -8.20 14.45
N ILE A 31 -4.98 -8.19 15.75
CA ILE A 31 -4.45 -6.98 16.41
C ILE A 31 -3.22 -7.37 17.25
N TRP A 32 -2.15 -6.59 17.11
CA TRP A 32 -0.97 -6.62 17.98
C TRP A 32 -0.87 -5.29 18.70
N LEU A 33 -0.80 -5.30 20.01
CA LEU A 33 -0.72 -4.09 20.82
C LEU A 33 0.10 -4.33 22.09
N PRO A 34 0.66 -3.26 22.71
CA PRO A 34 1.33 -3.38 24.00
C PRO A 34 0.40 -3.94 25.05
N HIS A 35 0.94 -4.73 25.99
CA HIS A 35 0.15 -5.32 27.08
C HIS A 35 -0.56 -4.28 27.94
N ASP A 36 0.05 -3.11 28.10
CA ASP A 36 -0.42 -2.00 28.92
C ASP A 36 -1.20 -0.93 28.13
N ALA A 37 -1.69 -1.27 26.92
CA ALA A 37 -2.29 -0.28 26.03
C ALA A 37 -3.61 0.32 26.55
N GLU A 38 -4.36 -0.40 27.38
CA GLU A 38 -5.58 0.14 28.01
C GLU A 38 -5.27 1.19 29.08
N ASP A 39 -4.15 1.05 29.81
CA ASP A 39 -3.70 2.01 30.80
C ASP A 39 -2.88 3.15 30.17
N ASN A 40 -2.20 2.86 29.08
CA ASN A 40 -1.34 3.77 28.33
C ASN A 40 -1.69 3.72 26.84
N PRO A 41 -2.78 4.34 26.40
CA PRO A 41 -3.26 4.29 25.02
C PRO A 41 -2.22 4.68 23.97
N VAL A 42 -2.27 4.02 22.81
CA VAL A 42 -1.30 4.17 21.73
C VAL A 42 -2.00 4.50 20.41
N PRO A 43 -1.33 5.14 19.45
CA PRO A 43 -1.89 5.31 18.11
C PRO A 43 -2.11 3.97 17.41
N ALA A 44 -3.13 3.87 16.55
CA ALA A 44 -3.39 2.70 15.74
C ALA A 44 -2.71 2.80 14.36
N ILE A 45 -2.23 1.67 13.84
CA ILE A 45 -1.75 1.52 12.46
C ILE A 45 -2.59 0.45 11.78
N LEU A 46 -3.34 0.85 10.77
CA LEU A 46 -4.25 0.02 10.01
C LEU A 46 -3.59 -0.50 8.74
N GLU A 47 -3.64 -1.81 8.50
CA GLU A 47 -3.45 -2.45 7.21
C GLU A 47 -4.77 -3.14 6.82
N TYR A 48 -5.39 -2.70 5.73
CA TYR A 48 -6.72 -3.10 5.29
C TYR A 48 -6.66 -3.67 3.87
N ILE A 49 -6.68 -5.00 3.73
CA ILE A 49 -6.41 -5.69 2.45
C ILE A 49 -7.15 -7.03 2.35
N PRO A 50 -7.36 -7.59 1.12
CA PRO A 50 -8.14 -8.81 0.93
C PRO A 50 -7.34 -10.12 1.07
N TYR A 51 -6.12 -10.10 1.59
CA TYR A 51 -5.17 -11.23 1.46
C TYR A 51 -5.15 -12.16 2.67
N ARG A 52 -6.28 -12.33 3.37
CA ARG A 52 -6.50 -13.36 4.40
C ARG A 52 -5.47 -13.35 5.53
N LYS A 53 -5.76 -12.61 6.59
CA LYS A 53 -4.88 -12.36 7.75
C LYS A 53 -4.39 -13.61 8.49
N ASN A 54 -5.09 -14.74 8.37
CA ASN A 54 -4.79 -15.95 9.13
C ASN A 54 -4.01 -17.00 8.33
N ASP A 55 -3.83 -16.82 7.01
CA ASP A 55 -3.09 -17.76 6.17
C ASP A 55 -2.13 -17.08 5.18
N LEU A 56 -2.62 -16.44 4.11
CA LEU A 56 -1.76 -16.01 2.99
C LEU A 56 -0.74 -14.92 3.36
N THR A 57 -1.12 -13.94 4.21
CA THR A 57 -0.19 -12.90 4.67
C THR A 57 0.33 -13.12 6.07
N ALA A 58 -0.11 -14.14 6.77
CA ALA A 58 0.18 -14.36 8.19
C ALA A 58 1.68 -14.39 8.51
N GLU A 59 2.51 -15.05 7.68
CA GLU A 59 3.96 -15.11 7.88
C GLU A 59 4.64 -13.74 7.70
N ARG A 60 4.16 -12.93 6.79
CA ARG A 60 4.62 -11.56 6.59
C ARG A 60 4.23 -10.69 7.77
N ASP A 61 2.99 -10.78 8.18
CA ASP A 61 2.40 -9.92 9.21
C ASP A 61 3.09 -10.09 10.57
N VAL A 62 3.45 -11.32 10.95
CA VAL A 62 4.20 -11.59 12.19
C VAL A 62 5.65 -11.10 12.17
N GLN A 63 6.19 -10.72 11.02
CA GLN A 63 7.55 -10.18 10.92
C GLN A 63 7.61 -8.68 11.22
N HIS A 64 6.53 -7.91 11.00
CA HIS A 64 6.57 -6.46 11.17
C HIS A 64 5.56 -5.89 12.17
N HIS A 65 4.32 -6.41 12.24
CA HIS A 65 3.33 -5.84 13.17
C HIS A 65 3.72 -5.94 14.65
N PRO A 66 4.26 -7.09 15.16
CA PRO A 66 4.74 -7.15 16.54
C PRO A 66 5.89 -6.17 16.83
N TYR A 67 6.78 -5.95 15.83
CA TYR A 67 7.87 -4.98 15.97
C TYR A 67 7.33 -3.57 16.17
N ILE A 68 6.41 -3.13 15.33
CA ILE A 68 5.79 -1.80 15.41
C ILE A 68 5.00 -1.68 16.72
N ALA A 69 4.22 -2.71 17.09
CA ALA A 69 3.45 -2.73 18.33
C ALA A 69 4.34 -2.63 19.57
N GLY A 70 5.49 -3.32 19.58
CA GLY A 70 6.47 -3.24 20.66
C GLY A 70 7.13 -1.87 20.84
N HIS A 71 6.97 -0.98 19.86
CA HIS A 71 7.39 0.42 19.93
C HIS A 71 6.25 1.39 20.25
N GLY A 72 5.13 0.88 20.77
CA GLY A 72 4.04 1.69 21.28
C GLY A 72 3.01 2.09 20.23
N TYR A 73 2.52 1.11 19.47
CA TYR A 73 1.42 1.22 18.51
C TYR A 73 0.45 0.05 18.65
N ALA A 74 -0.79 0.23 18.23
CA ALA A 74 -1.72 -0.87 18.00
C ALA A 74 -1.75 -1.15 16.49
N CYS A 75 -1.18 -2.27 16.07
CA CYS A 75 -1.21 -2.69 14.67
C CYS A 75 -2.45 -3.53 14.42
N VAL A 76 -3.27 -3.10 13.47
CA VAL A 76 -4.57 -3.72 13.17
C VAL A 76 -4.60 -4.14 11.71
N ARG A 77 -4.64 -5.44 11.47
CA ARG A 77 -4.74 -6.06 10.17
C ARG A 77 -6.19 -6.50 9.95
N VAL A 78 -6.87 -5.89 8.99
CA VAL A 78 -8.28 -6.17 8.68
C VAL A 78 -8.41 -6.80 7.31
N ASP A 79 -9.14 -7.89 7.21
CA ASP A 79 -9.56 -8.46 5.93
C ASP A 79 -10.73 -7.65 5.37
N LEU A 80 -10.69 -7.34 4.06
CA LEU A 80 -11.77 -6.67 3.37
C LEU A 80 -13.06 -7.50 3.45
N ARG A 81 -14.19 -6.82 3.31
CA ARG A 81 -15.51 -7.46 3.12
C ARG A 81 -15.42 -8.56 2.07
N GLY A 82 -15.90 -9.77 2.40
CA GLY A 82 -15.87 -10.93 1.53
C GLY A 82 -14.51 -11.64 1.42
N SER A 83 -13.50 -11.22 2.18
CA SER A 83 -12.18 -11.85 2.22
C SER A 83 -11.90 -12.47 3.59
N GLY A 84 -11.09 -13.55 3.62
CA GLY A 84 -10.71 -14.22 4.85
C GLY A 84 -11.93 -14.62 5.69
N GLU A 85 -11.97 -14.18 6.94
CA GLU A 85 -13.11 -14.42 7.84
C GLU A 85 -14.13 -13.26 7.83
N SER A 86 -13.88 -12.15 7.12
CA SER A 86 -14.84 -11.04 7.00
C SER A 86 -16.11 -11.48 6.27
N GLU A 87 -17.27 -11.04 6.74
CA GLU A 87 -18.56 -11.33 6.12
C GLU A 87 -18.72 -10.62 4.77
N GLY A 88 -19.76 -10.97 4.01
CA GLY A 88 -20.08 -10.38 2.72
C GLY A 88 -19.30 -10.98 1.55
N VAL A 89 -19.33 -10.29 0.42
CA VAL A 89 -18.76 -10.72 -0.86
C VAL A 89 -17.94 -9.57 -1.47
N LEU A 90 -16.73 -9.88 -1.90
CA LEU A 90 -15.88 -8.95 -2.65
C LEU A 90 -16.17 -9.09 -4.14
N GLN A 91 -16.68 -8.03 -4.77
CA GLN A 91 -17.19 -8.07 -6.15
C GLN A 91 -16.28 -7.38 -7.16
N ASP A 92 -15.31 -6.61 -6.70
CA ASP A 92 -14.31 -5.91 -7.51
C ASP A 92 -13.28 -5.21 -6.63
N GLU A 93 -12.31 -4.55 -7.27
CA GLU A 93 -11.31 -3.71 -6.63
C GLU A 93 -11.87 -2.32 -6.29
N TYR A 94 -11.45 -1.80 -5.13
CA TYR A 94 -11.60 -0.39 -4.74
C TYR A 94 -13.02 0.15 -4.85
N LEU A 95 -14.02 -0.70 -4.61
CA LEU A 95 -15.41 -0.28 -4.62
C LEU A 95 -15.68 0.79 -3.55
N GLN A 96 -16.71 1.62 -3.78
CA GLN A 96 -17.13 2.59 -2.78
C GLN A 96 -17.41 1.93 -1.42
N GLN A 97 -17.97 0.72 -1.40
CA GLN A 97 -18.18 -0.06 -0.18
C GLN A 97 -16.89 -0.33 0.58
N GLU A 98 -15.79 -0.63 -0.11
CA GLU A 98 -14.48 -0.81 0.53
C GLU A 98 -14.02 0.48 1.22
N LEU A 99 -14.23 1.61 0.57
CA LEU A 99 -13.86 2.92 1.13
C LEU A 99 -14.74 3.29 2.32
N ASP A 100 -16.04 3.04 2.23
CA ASP A 100 -17.00 3.30 3.31
C ASP A 100 -16.70 2.41 4.53
N ASP A 101 -16.44 1.11 4.32
CA ASP A 101 -15.99 0.19 5.36
C ASP A 101 -14.68 0.68 6.01
N GLY A 102 -13.73 1.18 5.22
CA GLY A 102 -12.47 1.73 5.70
C GLY A 102 -12.66 2.94 6.63
N LEU A 103 -13.61 3.83 6.30
CA LEU A 103 -13.98 4.95 7.18
C LEU A 103 -14.59 4.47 8.50
N GLU A 104 -15.44 3.45 8.45
CA GLU A 104 -16.05 2.87 9.65
C GLU A 104 -15.02 2.14 10.51
N ILE A 105 -14.06 1.43 9.92
CA ILE A 105 -12.94 0.83 10.64
C ILE A 105 -12.14 1.92 11.38
N ILE A 106 -11.80 3.01 10.71
CA ILE A 106 -11.06 4.12 11.34
C ILE A 106 -11.85 4.70 12.51
N ARG A 107 -13.16 4.91 12.38
CA ARG A 107 -14.02 5.36 13.47
C ARG A 107 -13.99 4.36 14.62
N TRP A 108 -14.21 3.07 14.35
CA TRP A 108 -14.18 2.01 15.36
C TRP A 108 -12.84 1.99 16.12
N LEU A 109 -11.72 2.18 15.43
CA LEU A 109 -10.40 2.26 16.06
C LEU A 109 -10.31 3.41 17.07
N THR A 110 -10.88 4.57 16.75
CA THR A 110 -10.84 5.74 17.66
C THR A 110 -11.70 5.55 18.92
N GLU A 111 -12.65 4.64 18.90
CA GLU A 111 -13.53 4.33 20.02
C GLU A 111 -12.94 3.27 20.97
N GLN A 112 -11.79 2.68 20.60
CA GLN A 112 -11.18 1.64 21.43
C GLN A 112 -10.43 2.25 22.63
N PRO A 113 -10.55 1.67 23.85
CA PRO A 113 -9.92 2.22 25.04
C PRO A 113 -8.38 2.25 24.97
N TRP A 114 -7.79 1.41 24.13
CA TRP A 114 -6.34 1.35 23.91
C TRP A 114 -5.85 2.31 22.83
N CYS A 115 -6.74 3.06 22.17
CA CYS A 115 -6.37 3.96 21.06
C CYS A 115 -6.39 5.43 21.48
N THR A 116 -5.35 6.18 21.09
CA THR A 116 -5.28 7.63 21.34
C THR A 116 -6.21 8.45 20.43
N GLY A 117 -6.95 7.82 19.50
CA GLY A 117 -7.74 8.51 18.47
C GLY A 117 -6.93 8.93 17.24
N HIS A 118 -5.62 8.64 17.20
CA HIS A 118 -4.78 8.87 16.02
C HIS A 118 -4.58 7.56 15.27
N VAL A 119 -4.82 7.58 13.95
CA VAL A 119 -4.69 6.42 13.07
C VAL A 119 -3.70 6.73 11.95
N GLY A 120 -2.80 5.78 11.68
CA GLY A 120 -2.00 5.73 10.46
C GLY A 120 -2.46 4.59 9.57
N MET A 121 -2.28 4.69 8.26
CA MET A 121 -2.48 3.56 7.35
C MET A 121 -1.19 3.17 6.68
N ILE A 122 -0.95 1.86 6.58
CA ILE A 122 0.18 1.28 5.86
C ILE A 122 -0.32 0.15 4.97
N GLY A 123 0.27 0.04 3.79
CA GLY A 123 0.04 -1.13 2.96
C GLY A 123 0.91 -1.16 1.72
N ILE A 124 1.16 -2.37 1.26
CA ILE A 124 1.78 -2.63 -0.03
C ILE A 124 0.70 -3.02 -1.03
N SER A 125 0.84 -2.59 -2.30
CA SER A 125 -0.10 -2.93 -3.36
C SER A 125 -1.51 -2.44 -3.00
N TRP A 126 -2.51 -3.29 -2.98
CA TRP A 126 -3.89 -2.97 -2.60
C TRP A 126 -3.98 -2.07 -1.35
N GLY A 127 -3.23 -2.39 -0.29
CA GLY A 127 -3.24 -1.57 0.93
C GLY A 127 -2.60 -0.20 0.77
N GLY A 128 -1.70 -0.03 -0.19
CA GLY A 128 -1.17 1.27 -0.58
C GLY A 128 -2.16 2.08 -1.39
N PHE A 129 -2.88 1.45 -2.32
CA PHE A 129 -3.95 2.07 -3.10
C PHE A 129 -5.07 2.57 -2.20
N ASN A 130 -5.69 1.68 -1.41
CA ASN A 130 -6.82 2.09 -0.58
C ASN A 130 -6.42 3.06 0.52
N GLY A 131 -5.18 3.00 1.03
CA GLY A 131 -4.66 4.00 1.95
C GLY A 131 -4.67 5.41 1.38
N LEU A 132 -4.27 5.59 0.11
CA LEU A 132 -4.35 6.88 -0.60
C LEU A 132 -5.82 7.29 -0.87
N GLN A 133 -6.65 6.34 -1.29
CA GLN A 133 -8.07 6.58 -1.59
C GLN A 133 -8.84 7.02 -0.34
N ILE A 134 -8.64 6.33 0.79
CA ILE A 134 -9.25 6.67 2.07
C ILE A 134 -8.70 8.02 2.59
N ALA A 135 -7.40 8.30 2.42
CA ALA A 135 -6.84 9.61 2.75
C ALA A 135 -7.49 10.74 1.97
N ALA A 136 -7.87 10.51 0.71
CA ALA A 136 -8.60 11.49 -0.10
C ALA A 136 -10.04 11.74 0.38
N LEU A 137 -10.61 10.87 1.23
CA LEU A 137 -11.90 11.07 1.91
C LEU A 137 -11.74 11.87 3.22
N GLN A 138 -10.52 12.15 3.66
CA GLN A 138 -10.18 13.02 4.77
C GLN A 138 -10.80 12.62 6.13
N PRO A 139 -10.76 11.33 6.56
CA PRO A 139 -11.25 11.00 7.88
C PRO A 139 -10.39 11.70 8.95
N PRO A 140 -11.00 12.43 9.92
CA PRO A 140 -10.25 13.32 10.84
C PRO A 140 -9.19 12.59 11.68
N ALA A 141 -9.40 11.31 11.96
CA ALA A 141 -8.50 10.49 12.75
C ALA A 141 -7.26 10.01 11.97
N LEU A 142 -7.30 9.97 10.63
CA LEU A 142 -6.18 9.55 9.80
C LEU A 142 -5.11 10.66 9.74
N LYS A 143 -3.99 10.42 10.41
CA LYS A 143 -2.92 11.40 10.58
C LYS A 143 -1.76 11.26 9.60
N ALA A 144 -1.52 10.07 9.06
CA ALA A 144 -0.48 9.84 8.08
C ALA A 144 -0.68 8.52 7.32
N VAL A 145 -0.08 8.42 6.13
CA VAL A 145 -0.09 7.22 5.29
C VAL A 145 1.33 6.83 4.91
N VAL A 146 1.59 5.52 4.89
CA VAL A 146 2.75 4.90 4.23
C VAL A 146 2.24 3.99 3.13
N THR A 147 2.41 4.41 1.88
CA THR A 147 1.97 3.67 0.70
C THR A 147 3.17 3.04 0.01
N LEU A 148 3.10 1.72 -0.26
CA LEU A 148 4.18 0.98 -0.90
C LEU A 148 3.69 0.30 -2.17
N CYS A 149 4.52 0.34 -3.23
CA CYS A 149 4.29 -0.42 -4.45
C CYS A 149 2.84 -0.32 -4.93
N SER A 150 2.35 0.91 -5.05
CA SER A 150 0.97 1.24 -5.42
C SER A 150 0.94 2.42 -6.37
N THR A 151 -0.15 2.60 -7.10
CA THR A 151 -0.29 3.73 -8.01
C THR A 151 -1.29 4.78 -7.52
N ASP A 152 -1.16 5.95 -8.09
CA ASP A 152 -2.07 7.08 -7.99
C ASP A 152 -3.05 7.16 -9.18
N ASP A 153 -2.81 6.36 -10.25
CA ASP A 153 -3.59 6.33 -11.49
C ASP A 153 -3.88 4.89 -11.92
N ARG A 154 -5.12 4.46 -11.78
CA ARG A 154 -5.59 3.10 -12.08
C ARG A 154 -5.66 2.78 -13.58
N TYR A 155 -5.48 3.77 -14.44
CA TYR A 155 -5.52 3.56 -15.89
C TYR A 155 -4.16 3.70 -16.56
N ALA A 156 -3.48 4.83 -16.35
CA ALA A 156 -2.28 5.12 -17.12
C ALA A 156 -1.03 4.37 -16.63
N ASP A 157 -1.03 3.88 -15.37
CA ASP A 157 0.16 3.29 -14.76
C ASP A 157 -0.22 2.24 -13.70
N ASP A 158 -0.92 1.20 -14.11
CA ASP A 158 -1.39 0.09 -13.28
C ASP A 158 -1.21 -1.24 -14.01
N ILE A 159 -1.49 -2.35 -13.35
CA ILE A 159 -1.51 -3.70 -13.93
C ILE A 159 -2.55 -3.88 -15.03
N HIS A 160 -3.55 -2.99 -15.10
CA HIS A 160 -4.61 -3.04 -16.11
C HIS A 160 -4.17 -2.42 -17.43
N HIS A 161 -3.62 -1.22 -17.35
CA HIS A 161 -3.10 -0.48 -18.49
C HIS A 161 -1.84 0.27 -18.09
N MET A 162 -0.87 0.37 -19.01
CA MET A 162 0.33 1.17 -18.82
C MET A 162 0.66 1.88 -20.13
N GLY A 163 0.81 3.20 -20.07
CA GLY A 163 1.05 4.01 -21.25
C GLY A 163 -0.05 3.88 -22.32
N GLY A 164 -1.29 3.59 -21.94
CA GLY A 164 -2.42 3.35 -22.84
C GLY A 164 -2.51 1.94 -23.42
N CYS A 165 -1.56 1.05 -23.11
CA CYS A 165 -1.57 -0.34 -23.54
C CYS A 165 -2.30 -1.24 -22.52
N LEU A 166 -3.21 -2.09 -22.97
CA LEU A 166 -3.81 -3.13 -22.17
C LEU A 166 -2.75 -4.19 -21.84
N LEU A 167 -2.57 -4.49 -20.55
CA LEU A 167 -1.56 -5.44 -20.08
C LEU A 167 -2.10 -6.86 -19.94
N GLY A 168 -1.23 -7.84 -20.21
CA GLY A 168 -1.50 -9.26 -19.95
C GLY A 168 -1.72 -9.60 -18.47
N ASP A 169 -1.22 -8.74 -17.59
CA ASP A 169 -1.37 -8.86 -16.12
C ASP A 169 -2.82 -8.86 -15.65
N ASN A 170 -3.75 -8.30 -16.43
CA ASN A 170 -5.19 -8.42 -16.18
C ASN A 170 -5.63 -9.88 -15.96
N LEU A 171 -5.13 -10.81 -16.79
CA LEU A 171 -5.49 -12.23 -16.68
C LEU A 171 -4.89 -12.85 -15.42
N SER A 172 -3.60 -12.62 -15.17
CA SER A 172 -2.90 -13.19 -14.02
C SER A 172 -3.47 -12.65 -12.71
N TRP A 173 -3.76 -11.36 -12.63
CA TRP A 173 -4.33 -10.72 -11.47
C TRP A 173 -5.77 -11.16 -11.21
N ALA A 174 -6.62 -11.20 -12.23
CA ALA A 174 -7.98 -11.72 -12.11
C ALA A 174 -8.00 -13.18 -11.63
N SER A 175 -7.07 -14.00 -12.12
CA SER A 175 -6.93 -15.40 -11.68
C SER A 175 -6.48 -15.49 -10.22
N THR A 176 -5.58 -14.63 -9.79
CA THR A 176 -5.12 -14.54 -8.40
C THR A 176 -6.28 -14.16 -7.49
N MET A 177 -7.04 -13.12 -7.82
CA MET A 177 -8.16 -12.69 -7.00
C MET A 177 -9.32 -13.69 -7.01
N PHE A 178 -9.56 -14.35 -8.14
CA PHE A 178 -10.51 -15.46 -8.20
C PHE A 178 -10.11 -16.59 -7.25
N SER A 179 -8.83 -16.95 -7.21
CA SER A 179 -8.29 -17.96 -6.28
C SER A 179 -8.48 -17.53 -4.81
N HIS A 180 -8.19 -16.28 -4.46
CA HIS A 180 -8.38 -15.76 -3.11
C HIS A 180 -9.87 -15.75 -2.70
N ASN A 181 -10.74 -15.27 -3.57
CA ASN A 181 -12.18 -15.18 -3.32
C ASN A 181 -12.85 -16.56 -3.24
N SER A 182 -12.28 -17.57 -3.90
CA SER A 182 -12.77 -18.95 -3.85
C SER A 182 -12.32 -19.73 -2.61
N CYS A 183 -11.49 -19.14 -1.74
CA CYS A 183 -11.09 -19.78 -0.49
C CYS A 183 -12.20 -19.69 0.56
N ALA A 184 -12.51 -20.83 1.22
CA ALA A 184 -13.45 -20.85 2.33
C ALA A 184 -12.91 -20.06 3.54
N PRO A 185 -13.75 -19.39 4.33
CA PRO A 185 -13.35 -18.84 5.64
C PRO A 185 -13.02 -19.98 6.61
N ASP A 186 -12.24 -19.69 7.66
CA ASP A 186 -11.85 -20.69 8.65
C ASP A 186 -13.04 -21.06 9.55
N PRO A 187 -13.50 -22.34 9.53
CA PRO A 187 -14.62 -22.79 10.39
C PRO A 187 -14.36 -22.63 11.88
N ARG A 188 -13.08 -22.62 12.30
CA ARG A 188 -12.72 -22.42 13.72
C ARG A 188 -13.00 -20.99 14.20
N VAL A 189 -13.11 -20.04 13.26
CA VAL A 189 -13.38 -18.63 13.53
C VAL A 189 -14.86 -18.30 13.33
N VAL A 190 -15.42 -18.71 12.17
CA VAL A 190 -16.77 -18.32 11.78
C VAL A 190 -17.86 -19.37 12.15
N GLY A 191 -17.44 -20.51 12.71
CA GLY A 191 -18.37 -21.60 13.08
C GLY A 191 -19.12 -22.16 11.90
N ASP A 192 -20.36 -22.58 12.09
CA ASP A 192 -21.20 -23.24 11.07
C ASP A 192 -21.54 -22.35 9.88
N ALA A 193 -21.36 -21.04 9.99
CA ALA A 193 -21.60 -20.09 8.90
C ALA A 193 -20.62 -20.24 7.72
N TRP A 194 -19.47 -20.92 7.91
CA TRP A 194 -18.40 -20.99 6.91
C TRP A 194 -18.88 -21.46 5.53
N ARG A 195 -19.79 -22.45 5.51
CA ARG A 195 -20.27 -23.04 4.25
C ARG A 195 -21.13 -22.05 3.47
N GLN A 196 -22.04 -21.36 4.14
CA GLN A 196 -22.89 -20.36 3.49
C GLN A 196 -22.05 -19.19 3.01
N MET A 197 -21.17 -18.65 3.85
CA MET A 197 -20.25 -17.57 3.46
C MET A 197 -19.40 -17.94 2.24
N TRP A 198 -18.96 -19.18 2.17
CA TRP A 198 -18.18 -19.68 1.03
C TRP A 198 -19.01 -19.75 -0.24
N MET A 199 -20.22 -20.29 -0.17
CA MET A 199 -21.13 -20.39 -1.31
C MET A 199 -21.52 -19.00 -1.83
N ASP A 200 -21.85 -18.07 -0.93
CA ASP A 200 -22.18 -16.69 -1.30
C ASP A 200 -21.03 -16.02 -2.08
N ARG A 201 -19.78 -16.27 -1.71
CA ARG A 201 -18.59 -15.75 -2.41
C ARG A 201 -18.43 -16.39 -3.79
N LEU A 202 -18.57 -17.72 -3.90
CA LEU A 202 -18.45 -18.43 -5.16
C LEU A 202 -19.51 -17.97 -6.18
N GLU A 203 -20.72 -17.68 -5.71
CA GLU A 203 -21.82 -17.21 -6.55
C GLU A 203 -21.78 -15.70 -6.81
N GLY A 204 -21.37 -14.91 -5.82
CA GLY A 204 -21.51 -13.45 -5.83
C GLY A 204 -20.28 -12.65 -6.28
N SER A 205 -19.06 -13.22 -6.26
CA SER A 205 -17.83 -12.47 -6.63
C SER A 205 -17.78 -12.05 -8.08
N GLY A 206 -18.42 -12.82 -8.99
CA GLY A 206 -18.43 -12.53 -10.42
C GLY A 206 -17.08 -12.73 -11.11
N LEU A 207 -17.02 -12.38 -12.38
CA LEU A 207 -15.81 -12.47 -13.21
C LEU A 207 -15.22 -11.06 -13.43
N TRP A 208 -14.27 -10.67 -12.61
CA TRP A 208 -13.66 -9.32 -12.63
C TRP A 208 -12.98 -9.02 -13.96
N LEU A 209 -12.25 -9.98 -14.53
CA LEU A 209 -11.61 -9.80 -15.83
C LEU A 209 -12.59 -9.33 -16.90
N ALA A 210 -13.78 -9.91 -16.96
CA ALA A 210 -14.79 -9.52 -17.96
C ALA A 210 -15.30 -8.08 -17.73
N LYS A 211 -15.31 -7.62 -16.49
CA LYS A 211 -15.63 -6.23 -16.13
C LYS A 211 -14.52 -5.30 -16.59
N TRP A 212 -13.27 -5.58 -16.21
CA TRP A 212 -12.11 -4.73 -16.57
C TRP A 212 -11.93 -4.58 -18.07
N LEU A 213 -12.08 -5.67 -18.82
CA LEU A 213 -11.96 -5.66 -20.29
C LEU A 213 -13.07 -4.87 -21.01
N LYS A 214 -14.16 -4.50 -20.35
CA LYS A 214 -15.17 -3.59 -20.90
C LYS A 214 -14.75 -2.14 -20.87
N HIS A 215 -13.83 -1.78 -19.96
CA HIS A 215 -13.37 -0.42 -19.72
C HIS A 215 -12.02 -0.18 -20.40
N GLN A 216 -12.03 -0.01 -21.74
CA GLN A 216 -10.81 0.13 -22.56
C GLN A 216 -10.27 1.56 -22.64
N ARG A 217 -10.90 2.52 -21.99
CA ARG A 217 -10.52 3.93 -22.01
C ARG A 217 -10.58 4.49 -20.58
N PRO A 218 -9.91 5.63 -20.28
CA PRO A 218 -9.93 6.28 -18.98
C PRO A 218 -11.32 6.87 -18.69
N ASP A 219 -12.29 6.01 -18.45
CA ASP A 219 -13.65 6.35 -18.07
C ASP A 219 -13.83 6.45 -16.54
N ASP A 220 -15.05 6.69 -16.08
CA ASP A 220 -15.34 6.89 -14.66
C ASP A 220 -15.04 5.66 -13.81
N TYR A 221 -14.98 4.46 -14.40
CA TYR A 221 -14.57 3.24 -13.71
C TYR A 221 -13.13 3.33 -13.21
N TRP A 222 -12.21 3.79 -14.06
CA TRP A 222 -10.79 3.93 -13.71
C TRP A 222 -10.49 5.21 -12.92
N LYS A 223 -11.26 6.29 -13.13
CA LYS A 223 -11.14 7.52 -12.34
C LYS A 223 -11.51 7.29 -10.88
N HIS A 224 -12.49 6.42 -10.63
CA HIS A 224 -12.80 5.98 -9.27
C HIS A 224 -11.58 5.26 -8.67
N GLY A 225 -11.10 5.75 -7.53
CA GLY A 225 -9.90 5.24 -6.87
C GLY A 225 -8.57 5.78 -7.42
N SER A 226 -8.57 6.54 -8.52
CA SER A 226 -7.39 7.24 -9.02
C SER A 226 -7.25 8.60 -8.31
N VAL A 227 -6.32 8.70 -7.37
CA VAL A 227 -6.12 9.93 -6.59
C VAL A 227 -5.47 11.03 -7.42
N CYS A 228 -4.88 10.71 -8.57
CA CYS A 228 -4.36 11.66 -9.55
C CYS A 228 -5.45 12.60 -10.10
N GLU A 229 -6.71 12.22 -10.07
CA GLU A 229 -7.83 13.08 -10.46
C GLU A 229 -7.94 14.33 -9.57
N ASN A 230 -7.53 14.23 -8.29
CA ASN A 230 -7.46 15.38 -7.40
C ASN A 230 -6.55 15.12 -6.18
N TYR A 231 -5.26 15.32 -6.33
CA TYR A 231 -4.28 15.19 -5.24
C TYR A 231 -4.56 16.11 -4.04
N ALA A 232 -5.22 17.26 -4.26
CA ALA A 232 -5.53 18.20 -3.20
C ALA A 232 -6.52 17.66 -2.15
N ARG A 233 -7.20 16.55 -2.44
CA ARG A 233 -8.05 15.88 -1.45
C ARG A 233 -7.25 15.17 -0.36
N ILE A 234 -6.00 14.80 -0.60
CA ILE A 234 -5.15 14.20 0.42
C ILE A 234 -4.59 15.33 1.30
N GLN A 235 -4.97 15.35 2.57
CA GLN A 235 -4.62 16.39 3.53
C GLN A 235 -3.68 15.90 4.64
N CYS A 236 -3.42 14.60 4.75
CA CYS A 236 -2.48 14.04 5.71
C CYS A 236 -1.11 13.77 5.06
N PRO A 237 -0.03 13.74 5.86
CA PRO A 237 1.31 13.37 5.40
C PRO A 237 1.37 12.01 4.71
N VAL A 238 2.20 11.90 3.66
CA VAL A 238 2.35 10.68 2.85
C VAL A 238 3.83 10.30 2.70
N MET A 239 4.18 9.05 3.04
CA MET A 239 5.44 8.43 2.66
C MET A 239 5.17 7.43 1.52
N ALA A 240 5.75 7.68 0.36
CA ALA A 240 5.60 6.84 -0.83
C ALA A 240 6.86 6.02 -1.08
N VAL A 241 6.71 4.71 -1.22
CA VAL A 241 7.84 3.76 -1.30
C VAL A 241 7.63 2.78 -2.45
N SER A 242 8.68 2.53 -3.24
CA SER A 242 8.67 1.47 -4.25
C SER A 242 10.10 1.02 -4.57
N GLY A 243 10.27 0.25 -5.63
CA GLY A 243 11.56 -0.20 -6.08
C GLY A 243 11.66 -0.23 -7.61
N TRP A 244 12.88 -0.18 -8.14
CA TRP A 244 13.12 -0.20 -9.58
C TRP A 244 12.70 -1.51 -10.27
N ALA A 245 12.58 -2.60 -9.53
CA ALA A 245 12.10 -3.88 -10.04
C ALA A 245 10.59 -4.10 -9.75
N ASP A 246 9.87 -3.01 -9.48
CA ASP A 246 8.42 -2.97 -9.26
C ASP A 246 7.74 -2.15 -10.34
N GLY A 247 6.54 -2.55 -10.78
CA GLY A 247 5.76 -1.84 -11.79
C GLY A 247 5.29 -0.45 -11.35
N TYR A 248 5.23 -0.16 -10.04
CA TYR A 248 4.65 1.07 -9.49
C TYR A 248 5.69 2.14 -9.10
N SER A 249 6.95 2.02 -9.55
CA SER A 249 8.00 2.98 -9.20
C SER A 249 7.68 4.42 -9.62
N ASN A 250 7.00 4.62 -10.75
CA ASN A 250 6.64 5.93 -11.29
C ASN A 250 5.69 6.72 -10.38
N ALA A 251 4.80 6.03 -9.68
CA ALA A 251 3.81 6.65 -8.80
C ALA A 251 4.46 7.46 -7.67
N VAL A 252 5.60 7.01 -7.14
CA VAL A 252 6.34 7.74 -6.09
C VAL A 252 6.70 9.15 -6.57
N PHE A 253 7.22 9.26 -7.78
CA PHE A 253 7.62 10.56 -8.35
C PHE A 253 6.42 11.47 -8.61
N ARG A 254 5.30 10.92 -9.09
CA ARG A 254 4.07 11.70 -9.31
C ARG A 254 3.46 12.18 -7.99
N LEU A 255 3.40 11.33 -6.98
CA LEU A 255 2.93 11.70 -5.65
C LEU A 255 3.79 12.82 -5.04
N LEU A 256 5.13 12.72 -5.13
CA LEU A 256 6.02 13.77 -4.64
C LEU A 256 5.85 15.09 -5.41
N ALA A 257 5.62 15.04 -6.71
CA ALA A 257 5.44 16.24 -7.54
C ALA A 257 4.11 16.97 -7.26
N ASN A 258 3.05 16.24 -6.96
CA ASN A 258 1.69 16.76 -6.98
C ASN A 258 1.04 16.95 -5.60
N LEU A 259 1.39 16.12 -4.60
CA LEU A 259 0.90 16.32 -3.23
C LEU A 259 1.40 17.66 -2.67
N ARG A 260 0.58 18.30 -1.83
CA ARG A 260 0.90 19.57 -1.17
C ARG A 260 1.14 19.44 0.34
N VAL A 261 0.95 18.24 0.88
CA VAL A 261 1.18 17.87 2.27
C VAL A 261 2.63 17.48 2.52
N PRO A 262 3.09 17.39 3.78
CA PRO A 262 4.38 16.78 4.09
C PRO A 262 4.51 15.41 3.45
N ARG A 263 5.61 15.18 2.74
CA ARG A 263 5.78 13.95 1.96
C ARG A 263 7.23 13.51 1.89
N LYS A 264 7.45 12.22 1.74
CA LYS A 264 8.75 11.57 1.55
C LYS A 264 8.65 10.49 0.50
N GLY A 265 9.71 10.32 -0.26
CA GLY A 265 9.83 9.27 -1.27
C GLY A 265 11.06 8.38 -1.05
N LEU A 266 10.88 7.10 -1.32
CA LEU A 266 11.95 6.12 -1.21
C LEU A 266 11.87 5.13 -2.36
N ILE A 267 12.90 5.06 -3.21
CA ILE A 267 13.03 4.10 -4.29
C ILE A 267 14.31 3.27 -4.08
N GLY A 268 14.11 1.98 -3.80
CA GLY A 268 15.23 1.03 -3.71
C GLY A 268 15.40 0.19 -4.98
N PRO A 269 16.29 -0.81 -4.97
CA PRO A 269 16.42 -1.73 -6.09
C PRO A 269 15.33 -2.81 -6.14
N TRP A 270 14.44 -2.84 -5.18
CA TRP A 270 13.52 -3.92 -4.82
C TRP A 270 12.44 -4.19 -5.88
N SER A 271 11.96 -5.43 -5.87
CA SER A 271 10.71 -5.82 -6.51
C SER A 271 9.51 -5.49 -5.58
N HIS A 272 8.35 -6.06 -5.86
CA HIS A 272 7.09 -5.87 -5.12
C HIS A 272 7.16 -6.42 -3.69
N LEU A 273 8.02 -5.84 -2.85
CA LEU A 273 8.31 -6.28 -1.47
C LEU A 273 8.50 -5.08 -0.53
N TYR A 274 8.22 -5.31 0.76
CA TYR A 274 8.63 -4.36 1.79
C TYR A 274 10.17 -4.23 1.81
N PRO A 275 10.73 -3.01 1.96
CA PRO A 275 12.18 -2.77 1.84
C PRO A 275 13.08 -3.55 2.79
N HIS A 276 12.58 -3.97 3.97
CA HIS A 276 13.35 -4.83 4.89
C HIS A 276 13.43 -6.29 4.43
N LEU A 277 12.57 -6.69 3.51
CA LEU A 277 12.58 -7.99 2.81
C LEU A 277 13.06 -7.83 1.37
N GLY A 278 13.46 -6.62 0.95
CA GLY A 278 13.68 -6.20 -0.42
C GLY A 278 14.67 -7.08 -1.20
N ARG A 279 14.22 -7.55 -2.35
CA ARG A 279 15.00 -8.25 -3.37
C ARG A 279 14.68 -7.67 -4.75
N PRO A 280 15.71 -7.45 -5.60
CA PRO A 280 17.12 -7.55 -5.29
C PRO A 280 17.53 -6.60 -4.14
N GLY A 281 18.59 -6.98 -3.40
CA GLY A 281 19.16 -6.15 -2.35
C GLY A 281 19.91 -4.91 -2.88
N PRO A 282 20.35 -4.01 -1.98
CA PRO A 282 20.36 -4.19 -0.53
C PRO A 282 18.99 -3.94 0.12
N ALA A 283 18.59 -4.81 1.05
CA ALA A 283 17.50 -4.52 1.97
C ALA A 283 17.95 -3.46 3.00
N ILE A 284 17.00 -2.72 3.56
CA ILE A 284 17.27 -1.65 4.54
C ILE A 284 16.50 -1.87 5.84
N ASN A 285 16.83 -1.10 6.87
CA ASN A 285 16.11 -1.09 8.14
C ASN A 285 14.79 -0.30 8.04
N PHE A 286 13.91 -0.72 7.15
CA PHE A 286 12.68 0.00 6.83
C PHE A 286 11.74 0.16 8.03
N LEU A 287 11.69 -0.82 8.92
CA LEU A 287 10.83 -0.74 10.11
C LEU A 287 11.22 0.43 11.02
N GLN A 288 12.54 0.73 11.14
CA GLN A 288 13.02 1.91 11.87
C GLN A 288 12.65 3.22 11.17
N GLU A 289 12.70 3.25 9.83
CA GLU A 289 12.30 4.43 9.06
C GLU A 289 10.83 4.77 9.27
N ILE A 290 9.95 3.76 9.19
CA ILE A 290 8.52 4.00 9.39
C ILE A 290 8.17 4.29 10.86
N LEU A 291 8.91 3.78 11.84
CA LEU A 291 8.71 4.20 13.23
C LEU A 291 8.97 5.69 13.40
N ARG A 292 10.06 6.23 12.83
CA ARG A 292 10.34 7.67 12.84
C ARG A 292 9.22 8.49 12.18
N TRP A 293 8.64 7.96 11.09
CA TRP A 293 7.48 8.57 10.43
C TRP A 293 6.25 8.58 11.32
N TRP A 294 5.94 7.45 11.97
CA TRP A 294 4.80 7.33 12.86
C TRP A 294 4.97 8.16 14.14
N ASP A 295 6.15 8.15 14.76
CA ASP A 295 6.45 8.96 15.93
C ASP A 295 6.26 10.46 15.64
N GLN A 296 6.69 10.92 14.45
CA GLN A 296 6.50 12.31 14.01
C GLN A 296 5.02 12.67 13.88
N TRP A 297 4.22 11.84 13.23
CA TRP A 297 2.87 12.24 12.80
C TRP A 297 1.75 11.74 13.71
N LEU A 298 1.93 10.63 14.40
CA LEU A 298 0.91 10.04 15.28
C LEU A 298 1.15 10.36 16.75
N LYS A 299 2.42 10.53 17.17
CA LYS A 299 2.78 10.89 18.56
C LYS A 299 3.18 12.35 18.70
N GLY A 300 3.45 13.09 17.61
CA GLY A 300 3.89 14.48 17.64
C GLY A 300 5.35 14.67 18.06
N GLU A 301 6.16 13.62 17.98
CA GLU A 301 7.57 13.65 18.35
C GLU A 301 8.42 14.30 17.24
N GLN A 302 9.45 15.05 17.63
CA GLN A 302 10.38 15.68 16.69
C GLN A 302 11.48 14.68 16.29
N THR A 303 11.20 13.81 15.34
CA THR A 303 12.15 12.76 14.93
C THR A 303 13.25 13.22 13.97
N GLY A 304 13.12 14.45 13.46
CA GLY A 304 14.04 15.01 12.48
C GLY A 304 13.82 14.48 11.05
N ILE A 305 12.90 13.54 10.84
CA ILE A 305 12.66 12.93 9.52
C ILE A 305 12.29 13.97 8.46
N MET A 306 11.58 15.03 8.81
CA MET A 306 11.19 16.07 7.88
C MET A 306 12.32 17.03 7.49
N GLY A 307 13.42 17.05 8.26
CA GLY A 307 14.65 17.78 7.92
C GLY A 307 15.58 17.03 6.96
N GLU A 308 15.30 15.76 6.68
CA GLU A 308 16.04 14.97 5.71
C GLU A 308 15.54 15.24 4.27
N PRO A 309 16.33 14.91 3.22
CA PRO A 309 15.91 15.05 1.82
C PRO A 309 14.55 14.44 1.54
N MET A 310 13.76 15.08 0.68
CA MET A 310 12.41 14.62 0.33
C MET A 310 12.41 13.25 -0.34
N LEU A 311 13.37 12.99 -1.21
CA LEU A 311 13.47 11.77 -2.01
C LEU A 311 14.83 11.10 -1.80
N ARG A 312 14.82 9.78 -1.55
CA ARG A 312 16.00 8.91 -1.58
C ARG A 312 15.83 7.86 -2.65
N VAL A 313 16.79 7.76 -3.57
CA VAL A 313 16.75 6.83 -4.70
C VAL A 313 18.01 5.99 -4.72
N TRP A 314 17.88 4.69 -4.91
CA TRP A 314 18.99 3.80 -5.19
C TRP A 314 19.41 3.95 -6.65
N MET A 315 20.49 4.67 -6.91
CA MET A 315 21.07 4.78 -8.25
C MET A 315 21.81 3.50 -8.58
N GLN A 316 21.21 2.71 -9.46
CA GLN A 316 21.76 1.41 -9.87
C GLN A 316 22.93 1.59 -10.84
N GLU A 317 23.95 0.72 -10.69
CA GLU A 317 25.02 0.60 -11.67
C GLU A 317 24.62 -0.38 -12.79
N SER A 318 25.26 -0.21 -13.96
CA SER A 318 25.10 -1.16 -15.05
C SER A 318 25.72 -2.52 -14.68
N VAL A 319 24.97 -3.56 -14.97
CA VAL A 319 25.41 -4.96 -14.78
C VAL A 319 25.01 -5.80 -15.97
N PRO A 320 25.70 -6.93 -16.24
CA PRO A 320 25.29 -7.84 -17.30
C PRO A 320 23.83 -8.26 -17.12
N PRO A 321 23.02 -8.34 -18.20
CA PRO A 321 21.63 -8.73 -18.13
C PRO A 321 21.46 -10.17 -17.62
N THR A 322 20.48 -10.37 -16.76
CA THR A 322 20.04 -11.68 -16.28
C THR A 322 18.55 -11.66 -15.97
N THR A 323 17.94 -12.81 -15.88
CA THR A 323 16.50 -12.94 -15.58
C THR A 323 16.17 -12.59 -14.14
N SER A 324 17.14 -12.64 -13.22
CA SER A 324 16.94 -12.27 -11.83
C SER A 324 18.23 -11.79 -11.18
N TYR A 325 18.11 -10.91 -10.21
CA TYR A 325 19.22 -10.40 -9.40
C TYR A 325 18.94 -10.62 -7.92
N ASN A 326 19.91 -11.13 -7.19
CA ASN A 326 19.88 -11.15 -5.73
C ASN A 326 20.28 -9.79 -5.13
N HIS A 327 21.12 -9.05 -5.85
CA HIS A 327 21.65 -7.75 -5.43
C HIS A 327 21.91 -6.89 -6.65
N ARG A 328 21.58 -5.59 -6.56
CA ARG A 328 21.91 -4.58 -7.57
C ARG A 328 22.95 -3.63 -6.98
N PRO A 329 24.17 -3.57 -7.51
CA PRO A 329 25.15 -2.57 -7.08
C PRO A 329 24.66 -1.16 -7.39
N GLY A 330 25.08 -0.21 -6.56
CA GLY A 330 24.65 1.17 -6.70
C GLY A 330 25.01 1.99 -5.46
N ARG A 331 24.41 3.19 -5.37
CA ARG A 331 24.53 4.09 -4.23
C ARG A 331 23.25 4.85 -4.00
N TRP A 332 23.02 5.32 -2.79
CA TRP A 332 21.93 6.23 -2.49
C TRP A 332 22.23 7.62 -3.04
N VAL A 333 21.22 8.18 -3.71
CA VAL A 333 21.18 9.57 -4.16
C VAL A 333 19.96 10.22 -3.51
N VAL A 334 20.09 11.49 -3.18
CA VAL A 334 19.05 12.24 -2.49
C VAL A 334 18.69 13.52 -3.24
N GLU A 335 17.42 13.94 -3.10
CA GLU A 335 16.90 15.20 -3.60
C GLU A 335 16.07 15.88 -2.49
N ASP A 336 16.35 17.16 -2.24
CA ASP A 336 15.65 17.92 -1.20
C ASP A 336 14.22 18.26 -1.61
N GLU A 337 13.96 18.34 -2.92
CA GLU A 337 12.63 18.55 -3.49
C GLU A 337 12.44 17.74 -4.78
N TRP A 338 11.19 17.49 -5.14
CA TRP A 338 10.84 16.83 -6.39
C TRP A 338 9.61 17.49 -7.05
N PRO A 339 9.61 17.84 -8.38
CA PRO A 339 10.77 17.71 -9.28
C PRO A 339 11.97 18.53 -8.81
N THR A 340 13.18 17.97 -8.98
CA THR A 340 14.39 18.72 -8.63
C THR A 340 14.66 19.83 -9.65
N PRO A 341 15.05 21.05 -9.20
CA PRO A 341 15.34 22.16 -10.12
C PRO A 341 16.56 21.90 -11.03
N ARG A 342 17.31 20.83 -10.74
CA ARG A 342 18.45 20.40 -11.57
C ARG A 342 18.03 19.66 -12.85
N LEU A 343 16.75 19.28 -12.97
CA LEU A 343 16.24 18.62 -14.18
C LEU A 343 16.26 19.60 -15.36
N GLN A 344 16.89 19.16 -16.46
CA GLN A 344 16.89 19.85 -17.72
C GLN A 344 16.19 18.98 -18.76
N HIS A 345 15.06 19.46 -19.27
CA HIS A 345 14.36 18.79 -20.36
C HIS A 345 15.12 19.05 -21.68
N ARG A 346 15.39 17.98 -22.41
CA ARG A 346 15.97 18.05 -23.76
C ARG A 346 15.10 17.23 -24.70
N ALA A 347 14.68 17.84 -25.79
CA ALA A 347 14.00 17.16 -26.88
C ALA A 347 15.03 16.69 -27.92
N TYR A 348 14.82 15.49 -28.41
CA TYR A 348 15.60 14.93 -29.50
C TYR A 348 14.65 14.38 -30.56
N HIS A 349 14.97 14.62 -31.82
CA HIS A 349 14.23 14.06 -32.95
C HIS A 349 14.77 12.68 -33.28
N LEU A 350 13.85 11.75 -33.52
CA LEU A 350 14.17 10.37 -33.89
C LEU A 350 14.16 10.27 -35.41
N GLY A 351 15.30 9.93 -36.04
CA GLY A 351 15.39 9.50 -37.42
C GLY A 351 15.70 8.00 -37.51
N PHE A 352 15.73 7.47 -38.70
CA PHE A 352 16.09 6.08 -38.93
C PHE A 352 17.57 5.86 -38.57
N SER A 353 17.87 5.24 -37.48
CA SER A 353 19.20 5.00 -36.92
C SER A 353 19.97 6.22 -36.34
N TRP A 354 19.32 7.33 -36.07
CA TRP A 354 19.95 8.46 -35.40
C TRP A 354 19.02 9.16 -34.41
N LEU A 355 19.63 9.90 -33.46
CA LEU A 355 18.97 10.73 -32.47
C LEU A 355 19.70 12.08 -32.43
N GLY A 356 19.01 13.19 -32.68
CA GLY A 356 19.63 14.50 -32.73
C GLY A 356 18.77 15.64 -32.23
N PRO A 357 19.37 16.78 -31.83
CA PRO A 357 18.67 17.94 -31.26
C PRO A 357 17.93 18.81 -32.33
N GLU A 358 18.12 18.57 -33.61
CA GLU A 358 17.56 19.42 -34.68
C GLU A 358 16.47 18.72 -35.49
N GLU A 359 15.40 19.47 -35.83
CA GLU A 359 14.44 19.08 -36.85
C GLU A 359 15.11 19.23 -38.23
N GLY A 360 15.19 18.14 -38.99
CA GLY A 360 15.41 18.26 -40.44
C GLY A 360 16.72 17.77 -41.01
N ILE A 361 17.27 16.67 -40.50
CA ILE A 361 18.12 15.85 -41.38
C ILE A 361 17.17 14.96 -42.18
N GLN A 362 16.94 15.34 -43.44
CA GLN A 362 16.26 14.46 -44.40
C GLN A 362 17.15 13.24 -44.62
N ASP A 363 16.58 12.06 -44.41
CA ASP A 363 17.20 10.80 -44.81
C ASP A 363 17.36 10.86 -46.35
N GLU A 364 18.60 10.92 -46.84
CA GLU A 364 18.94 10.69 -48.26
C GLU A 364 18.90 9.20 -48.57
#